data_ec012ee91b982c691132f5e472b5e865
#
_entry.id   ec012ee91b982c691132f5e472b5e865
#
_cell.length_a   1.000
_cell.length_b   1.000
_cell.length_c   1.000
_cell.angle_alpha   90.00
_cell.angle_beta   90.00
_cell.angle_gamma   90.00
#
_symmetry.space_group_name_H-M   'P 1'
#
loop_
_entity.id
_entity.type
_entity.pdbx_description
1 polymer ?
#
loop_
_entity_poly.entity_id
_entity_poly.type
_entity_poly.pdbx_seq_one_letter_code
_entity_poly.pdbx_strand_id
1 'polypeptide(L)'
;MKIRIKLPVFLRTALICLSITTLIACSEVPKPGFEKTAKPSPPPSPVTGRFAFQRMFMQAKGWAADAQPLSLSALFLKQVPAEPGKCGAWQATFISLQKAKARTYTFSVVDIGGIHEGVLAGREETWSGPHGQEQPFNPQALHIDSDAAYTAAAKESADFLKKNPSLPILFLLEQTPRFPNLAWRVIWGETFGSSHYSVFVDASTGRFLQILR
;
A
#
# COMPACT_ATOMS: atom_id res chain seq x y z
N MET A 1 -4.97 -37.83 -65.00
CA MET A 1 -4.14 -37.36 -66.11
C MET A 1 -2.80 -36.90 -65.51
N LYS A 2 -1.76 -37.73 -65.68
CA LYS A 2 -0.41 -37.48 -65.13
C LYS A 2 0.38 -36.71 -66.16
N ILE A 3 0.97 -35.60 -65.76
CA ILE A 3 2.03 -34.99 -66.57
C ILE A 3 3.28 -34.85 -65.68
N ARG A 4 4.26 -35.66 -66.02
CA ARG A 4 5.66 -35.57 -65.56
C ARG A 4 6.40 -34.67 -66.54
N ILE A 5 7.16 -33.70 -66.03
CA ILE A 5 8.20 -33.06 -66.86
C ILE A 5 9.53 -33.20 -66.15
N LYS A 6 10.48 -33.73 -66.90
CA LYS A 6 11.86 -34.08 -66.53
C LYS A 6 12.78 -32.88 -66.52
N LEU A 7 13.77 -32.98 -65.60
CA LEU A 7 15.01 -32.22 -65.56
C LEU A 7 15.81 -32.33 -66.85
N PRO A 8 16.73 -31.40 -67.13
CA PRO A 8 18.11 -31.83 -67.45
C PRO A 8 19.18 -31.16 -66.56
N VAL A 9 20.07 -32.02 -66.18
CA VAL A 9 21.39 -31.78 -65.60
C VAL A 9 22.29 -31.18 -66.74
N PHE A 10 22.97 -30.08 -66.43
CA PHE A 10 24.24 -29.78 -67.12
C PHE A 10 25.25 -29.22 -66.12
N LEU A 11 26.19 -30.03 -65.92
CA LEU A 11 27.51 -29.97 -65.36
C LEU A 11 28.42 -28.96 -66.11
N ARG A 12 29.21 -28.18 -65.35
CA ARG A 12 30.66 -27.92 -65.62
C ARG A 12 31.19 -26.82 -64.68
N THR A 13 31.94 -27.25 -63.72
CA THR A 13 33.40 -27.03 -63.50
C THR A 13 33.98 -25.63 -63.71
N ALA A 14 34.65 -25.24 -62.60
CA ALA A 14 35.91 -24.47 -62.51
C ALA A 14 35.78 -22.96 -62.29
N LEU A 15 36.17 -22.42 -61.18
CA LEU A 15 37.56 -21.99 -60.91
C LEU A 15 37.69 -21.47 -59.44
N ILE A 16 38.71 -21.92 -58.83
CA ILE A 16 39.24 -21.54 -57.53
C ILE A 16 39.66 -20.05 -57.59
N CYS A 17 39.15 -19.23 -56.68
CA CYS A 17 39.82 -18.07 -56.16
C CYS A 17 39.73 -18.00 -54.68
N LEU A 18 40.78 -18.41 -54.05
CA LEU A 18 41.11 -18.37 -52.65
C LEU A 18 41.27 -16.88 -52.23
N SER A 19 40.28 -16.30 -51.59
CA SER A 19 40.42 -15.00 -50.94
C SER A 19 40.20 -15.22 -49.46
N ILE A 20 41.30 -15.38 -48.73
CA ILE A 20 41.35 -15.37 -47.28
C ILE A 20 41.13 -13.93 -46.84
N THR A 21 39.90 -13.57 -46.50
CA THR A 21 39.60 -12.36 -45.75
C THR A 21 39.65 -12.72 -44.26
N THR A 22 40.77 -12.38 -43.64
CA THR A 22 40.92 -12.38 -42.18
C THR A 22 39.99 -11.34 -41.60
N LEU A 23 38.85 -11.80 -41.06
CA LEU A 23 38.00 -11.01 -40.18
C LEU A 23 38.74 -10.86 -38.85
N ILE A 24 39.42 -9.73 -38.67
CA ILE A 24 39.86 -9.27 -37.36
C ILE A 24 38.58 -8.86 -36.60
N ALA A 25 38.00 -9.80 -35.85
CA ALA A 25 37.02 -9.49 -34.85
C ALA A 25 37.71 -8.73 -33.71
N CYS A 26 37.64 -7.40 -33.73
CA CYS A 26 37.90 -6.61 -32.52
C CYS A 26 36.87 -7.00 -31.47
N SER A 27 37.25 -7.91 -30.61
CA SER A 27 36.57 -8.16 -29.35
C SER A 27 36.77 -6.92 -28.46
N GLU A 28 35.86 -5.96 -28.54
CA GLU A 28 35.78 -4.93 -27.52
C GLU A 28 35.42 -5.61 -26.20
N VAL A 29 36.42 -5.74 -25.35
CA VAL A 29 36.21 -6.09 -23.94
C VAL A 29 35.27 -5.03 -23.36
N PRO A 30 34.07 -5.41 -22.81
CA PRO A 30 33.21 -4.47 -22.18
C PRO A 30 34.02 -3.79 -21.06
N LYS A 31 34.22 -2.48 -21.17
CA LYS A 31 34.77 -1.69 -20.07
C LYS A 31 33.87 -1.97 -18.85
N PRO A 32 34.42 -2.28 -17.67
CA PRO A 32 33.61 -2.42 -16.47
C PRO A 32 32.81 -1.12 -16.34
N GLY A 33 31.49 -1.25 -16.56
CA GLY A 33 30.58 -0.14 -16.41
C GLY A 33 30.81 0.41 -15.01
N PHE A 34 31.02 1.71 -14.90
CA PHE A 34 30.98 2.40 -13.63
C PHE A 34 29.64 2.00 -13.00
N GLU A 35 29.70 1.13 -11.99
CA GLU A 35 28.58 0.94 -11.09
C GLU A 35 28.22 2.35 -10.60
N LYS A 36 27.13 2.89 -11.13
CA LYS A 36 26.54 4.08 -10.55
C LYS A 36 26.24 3.68 -9.12
N THR A 37 27.12 4.08 -8.21
CA THR A 37 26.85 4.03 -6.77
C THR A 37 25.50 4.71 -6.59
N ALA A 38 24.47 3.89 -6.40
CA ALA A 38 23.11 4.39 -6.16
C ALA A 38 23.23 5.33 -4.96
N LYS A 39 22.91 6.60 -5.20
CA LYS A 39 22.86 7.58 -4.12
C LYS A 39 22.01 6.97 -3.00
N PRO A 40 22.48 6.91 -1.76
CA PRO A 40 21.70 6.34 -0.67
C PRO A 40 20.28 6.92 -0.71
N SER A 41 19.29 6.07 -0.85
CA SER A 41 17.90 6.51 -0.75
C SER A 41 17.70 7.18 0.60
N PRO A 42 17.00 8.31 0.69
CA PRO A 42 16.68 8.90 1.98
C PRO A 42 15.99 7.84 2.85
N PRO A 43 16.18 7.88 4.17
CA PRO A 43 15.51 6.94 5.06
C PRO A 43 14.00 7.01 4.84
N PRO A 44 13.29 5.86 4.92
CA PRO A 44 11.87 5.82 4.69
C PRO A 44 11.15 6.69 5.72
N SER A 45 10.33 7.61 5.24
CA SER A 45 9.57 8.53 6.09
C SER A 45 8.14 8.05 6.24
N PRO A 46 7.58 8.06 7.47
CA PRO A 46 6.19 7.68 7.69
C PRO A 46 5.22 8.63 7.00
N VAL A 47 4.04 8.14 6.64
CA VAL A 47 3.01 8.88 5.90
C VAL A 47 1.69 8.94 6.69
N THR A 48 0.84 9.91 6.33
CA THR A 48 -0.49 10.05 6.92
C THR A 48 -1.45 8.96 6.44
N GLY A 49 -2.51 8.74 7.21
CA GLY A 49 -3.53 7.74 6.88
C GLY A 49 -4.24 8.03 5.57
N ARG A 50 -4.57 9.30 5.29
CA ARG A 50 -5.23 9.68 4.04
C ARG A 50 -4.34 9.47 2.82
N PHE A 51 -3.05 9.75 2.92
CA PHE A 51 -2.11 9.47 1.84
C PHE A 51 -2.09 7.96 1.50
N ALA A 52 -1.92 7.11 2.49
CA ALA A 52 -1.92 5.65 2.31
C ALA A 52 -3.28 5.14 1.81
N PHE A 53 -4.38 5.64 2.39
CA PHE A 53 -5.74 5.31 1.98
C PHE A 53 -5.99 5.58 0.49
N GLN A 54 -5.61 6.75 0.00
CA GLN A 54 -5.81 7.12 -1.41
C GLN A 54 -5.09 6.14 -2.35
N ARG A 55 -3.86 5.72 -2.01
CA ARG A 55 -3.09 4.73 -2.78
C ARG A 55 -3.79 3.37 -2.83
N MET A 56 -4.26 2.90 -1.68
CA MET A 56 -4.99 1.63 -1.57
C MET A 56 -6.37 1.71 -2.25
N PHE A 57 -7.08 2.82 -2.11
CA PHE A 57 -8.40 3.02 -2.72
C PHE A 57 -8.34 3.00 -4.25
N MET A 58 -7.32 3.59 -4.86
CA MET A 58 -7.09 3.52 -6.31
C MET A 58 -6.95 2.06 -6.77
N GLN A 59 -6.21 1.24 -6.05
CA GLN A 59 -6.07 -0.19 -6.34
C GLN A 59 -7.38 -0.95 -6.13
N ALA A 60 -8.12 -0.62 -5.06
CA ALA A 60 -9.41 -1.21 -4.77
C ALA A 60 -10.45 -0.89 -5.86
N LYS A 61 -10.44 0.33 -6.43
CA LYS A 61 -11.28 0.69 -7.58
C LYS A 61 -10.91 -0.08 -8.85
N GLY A 62 -9.64 -0.43 -9.04
CA GLY A 62 -9.20 -1.33 -10.11
C GLY A 62 -9.68 -2.78 -9.91
N TRP A 63 -9.83 -3.23 -8.67
CA TRP A 63 -10.37 -4.54 -8.33
C TRP A 63 -11.89 -4.62 -8.50
N ALA A 64 -12.62 -3.60 -8.03
CA ALA A 64 -14.07 -3.52 -8.15
C ALA A 64 -14.51 -2.05 -8.26
N ALA A 65 -15.26 -1.73 -9.33
CA ALA A 65 -15.74 -0.36 -9.57
C ALA A 65 -16.65 0.14 -8.44
N ASP A 66 -17.39 -0.77 -7.79
CA ASP A 66 -18.26 -0.51 -6.64
C ASP A 66 -17.54 -0.60 -5.28
N ALA A 67 -16.19 -0.73 -5.26
CA ALA A 67 -15.44 -0.85 -4.01
C ALA A 67 -15.77 0.28 -3.05
N GLN A 68 -16.15 -0.10 -1.82
CA GLN A 68 -16.42 0.80 -0.69
C GLN A 68 -15.46 0.50 0.44
N PRO A 69 -14.89 1.51 1.11
CA PRO A 69 -14.03 1.29 2.25
C PRO A 69 -14.86 0.87 3.48
N LEU A 70 -14.30 -0.05 4.27
CA LEU A 70 -14.86 -0.53 5.53
C LEU A 70 -14.06 -0.01 6.73
N SER A 71 -12.74 -0.03 6.64
CA SER A 71 -11.84 0.46 7.69
C SER A 71 -10.47 0.85 7.12
N LEU A 72 -9.75 1.67 7.89
CA LEU A 72 -8.33 1.98 7.69
C LEU A 72 -7.63 1.95 9.04
N SER A 73 -6.54 1.21 9.15
CA SER A 73 -5.77 1.10 10.40
C SER A 73 -4.27 1.28 10.17
N ALA A 74 -3.60 1.85 11.16
CA ALA A 74 -2.15 1.91 11.19
C ALA A 74 -1.56 0.54 11.55
N LEU A 75 -0.42 0.20 10.95
CA LEU A 75 0.40 -0.94 11.34
C LEU A 75 1.67 -0.44 12.02
N PHE A 76 1.99 -1.02 13.16
CA PHE A 76 3.20 -0.68 13.90
C PHE A 76 4.43 -1.34 13.25
N LEU A 77 5.39 -0.51 12.81
CA LEU A 77 6.70 -0.94 12.32
C LEU A 77 7.81 -0.40 13.22
N LYS A 78 8.57 -1.30 13.86
CA LYS A 78 9.71 -0.89 14.70
C LYS A 78 10.80 -0.13 13.93
N GLN A 79 10.96 -0.44 12.65
CA GLN A 79 12.00 0.11 11.76
C GLN A 79 11.67 1.50 11.22
N VAL A 80 10.42 1.89 11.26
CA VAL A 80 9.95 3.21 10.85
C VAL A 80 9.23 3.83 12.03
N PRO A 81 9.92 4.65 12.84
CA PRO A 81 9.32 5.29 13.99
C PRO A 81 8.07 6.07 13.59
N ALA A 82 6.99 5.90 14.37
CA ALA A 82 5.79 6.67 14.17
C ALA A 82 6.06 8.14 14.54
N GLU A 83 5.53 9.05 13.73
CA GLU A 83 5.43 10.47 14.02
C GLU A 83 3.99 10.82 14.41
N PRO A 84 3.72 12.00 14.97
CA PRO A 84 2.37 12.46 15.22
C PRO A 84 1.48 12.35 13.99
N GLY A 85 0.53 11.41 13.99
CA GLY A 85 -0.41 11.19 12.89
C GLY A 85 0.13 10.47 11.66
N LYS A 86 1.38 9.99 11.68
CA LYS A 86 2.00 9.30 10.55
C LYS A 86 2.58 7.95 10.97
N CYS A 87 2.44 6.96 10.10
CA CYS A 87 2.93 5.59 10.31
C CYS A 87 3.67 5.07 9.09
N GLY A 88 4.58 4.11 9.31
CA GLY A 88 5.35 3.47 8.25
C GLY A 88 4.52 2.52 7.39
N ALA A 89 3.42 2.00 7.91
CA ALA A 89 2.49 1.16 7.16
C ALA A 89 1.04 1.36 7.61
N TRP A 90 0.13 1.08 6.67
CA TRP A 90 -1.31 1.19 6.83
C TRP A 90 -2.01 0.02 6.16
N GLN A 91 -3.16 -0.36 6.69
CA GLN A 91 -4.00 -1.41 6.15
C GLN A 91 -5.42 -0.88 5.97
N ALA A 92 -6.04 -1.15 4.83
CA ALA A 92 -7.43 -0.78 4.57
C ALA A 92 -8.20 -1.98 4.02
N THR A 93 -9.41 -2.17 4.50
CA THR A 93 -10.35 -3.18 3.99
C THR A 93 -11.40 -2.50 3.13
N PHE A 94 -11.61 -3.07 1.94
CA PHE A 94 -12.66 -2.65 1.01
C PHE A 94 -13.60 -3.80 0.72
N ILE A 95 -14.87 -3.48 0.50
CA ILE A 95 -15.89 -4.44 0.11
C ILE A 95 -16.43 -4.12 -1.27
N SER A 96 -16.90 -5.14 -1.97
CA SER A 96 -17.71 -5.02 -3.19
C SER A 96 -19.02 -5.78 -2.99
N LEU A 97 -20.12 -5.08 -3.07
CA LEU A 97 -21.45 -5.67 -3.01
C LEU A 97 -21.75 -6.52 -4.25
N GLN A 98 -21.30 -6.07 -5.42
CA GLN A 98 -21.49 -6.80 -6.68
C GLN A 98 -20.76 -8.13 -6.68
N LYS A 99 -19.57 -8.19 -6.10
CA LYS A 99 -18.78 -9.43 -5.98
C LYS A 99 -19.14 -10.26 -4.75
N ALA A 100 -19.86 -9.70 -3.78
CA ALA A 100 -20.06 -10.26 -2.44
C ALA A 100 -18.70 -10.64 -1.78
N LYS A 101 -17.69 -9.77 -1.91
CA LYS A 101 -16.32 -9.99 -1.44
C LYS A 101 -15.80 -8.79 -0.68
N ALA A 102 -14.89 -9.08 0.26
CA ALA A 102 -13.99 -8.12 0.88
C ALA A 102 -12.56 -8.38 0.44
N ARG A 103 -11.75 -7.34 0.45
CA ARG A 103 -10.33 -7.43 0.17
C ARG A 103 -9.56 -6.41 1.00
N THR A 104 -8.52 -6.89 1.66
CA THR A 104 -7.63 -6.05 2.45
C THR A 104 -6.41 -5.66 1.62
N TYR A 105 -6.02 -4.40 1.71
CA TYR A 105 -4.83 -3.83 1.09
C TYR A 105 -3.90 -3.32 2.17
N THR A 106 -2.61 -3.47 1.96
CA THR A 106 -1.57 -2.92 2.84
C THR A 106 -0.72 -1.95 2.05
N PHE A 107 -0.48 -0.78 2.62
CA PHE A 107 0.51 0.19 2.14
C PHE A 107 1.67 0.24 3.11
N SER A 108 2.91 0.21 2.59
CA SER A 108 4.12 0.37 3.40
C SER A 108 5.14 1.27 2.71
N VAL A 109 5.95 1.96 3.49
CA VAL A 109 7.09 2.76 3.01
C VAL A 109 8.39 1.95 2.96
N VAL A 110 8.33 0.66 3.32
CA VAL A 110 9.50 -0.25 3.36
C VAL A 110 9.09 -1.69 3.07
N ASP A 111 10.07 -2.49 2.61
CA ASP A 111 9.97 -3.95 2.55
C ASP A 111 10.50 -4.57 3.84
N ILE A 112 9.63 -5.14 4.69
CA ILE A 112 10.00 -5.73 5.98
C ILE A 112 9.07 -6.88 6.34
N GLY A 113 9.65 -8.06 6.62
CA GLY A 113 8.93 -9.14 7.30
C GLY A 113 7.63 -9.60 6.63
N GLY A 114 7.58 -9.61 5.30
CA GLY A 114 6.39 -9.97 4.53
C GLY A 114 5.44 -8.81 4.24
N ILE A 115 5.76 -7.59 4.69
CA ILE A 115 5.10 -6.34 4.29
C ILE A 115 5.95 -5.74 3.16
N HIS A 116 5.34 -5.52 1.99
CA HIS A 116 6.01 -4.99 0.81
C HIS A 116 5.86 -3.48 0.70
N GLU A 117 6.90 -2.80 0.24
CA GLU A 117 6.85 -1.38 -0.10
C GLU A 117 5.79 -1.11 -1.17
N GLY A 118 5.09 0.00 -1.03
CA GLY A 118 3.96 0.35 -1.89
C GLY A 118 2.65 -0.32 -1.44
N VAL A 119 1.76 -0.59 -2.39
CA VAL A 119 0.45 -1.21 -2.11
C VAL A 119 0.46 -2.68 -2.47
N LEU A 120 0.16 -3.52 -1.50
CA LEU A 120 -0.06 -4.95 -1.68
C LEU A 120 -1.53 -5.29 -1.46
N ALA A 121 -2.12 -6.00 -2.41
CA ALA A 121 -3.48 -6.53 -2.29
C ALA A 121 -3.46 -7.92 -1.64
N GLY A 122 -4.23 -8.10 -0.59
CA GLY A 122 -4.47 -9.38 0.07
C GLY A 122 -5.38 -10.31 -0.75
N ARG A 123 -5.75 -11.43 -0.16
CA ARG A 123 -6.71 -12.37 -0.76
C ARG A 123 -8.12 -11.82 -0.69
N GLU A 124 -8.97 -12.30 -1.59
CA GLU A 124 -10.41 -12.05 -1.51
C GLU A 124 -11.04 -12.96 -0.47
N GLU A 125 -11.90 -12.39 0.35
CA GLU A 125 -12.69 -13.09 1.35
C GLU A 125 -14.18 -12.93 1.04
N THR A 126 -15.01 -13.88 1.45
CA THR A 126 -16.45 -13.74 1.29
C THR A 126 -16.97 -12.67 2.25
N TRP A 127 -17.80 -11.77 1.73
CA TRP A 127 -18.45 -10.73 2.53
C TRP A 127 -19.97 -10.83 2.37
N SER A 128 -20.65 -11.06 3.49
CA SER A 128 -22.11 -11.28 3.55
C SER A 128 -22.86 -10.14 4.26
N GLY A 129 -22.18 -9.01 4.46
CA GLY A 129 -22.74 -7.85 5.12
C GLY A 129 -21.93 -7.45 6.36
N PRO A 130 -22.27 -6.33 7.00
CA PRO A 130 -21.61 -5.91 8.22
C PRO A 130 -21.92 -6.92 9.34
N HIS A 131 -20.89 -7.66 9.74
CA HIS A 131 -20.95 -8.59 10.87
C HIS A 131 -20.25 -7.97 12.07
N GLY A 132 -20.92 -7.21 12.84
CA GLY A 132 -20.35 -6.53 13.97
C GLY A 132 -20.53 -5.02 13.85
N GLN A 133 -19.48 -4.28 14.20
CA GLN A 133 -19.61 -2.83 14.36
C GLN A 133 -19.20 -2.01 13.14
N GLU A 134 -18.34 -2.55 12.28
CA GLU A 134 -17.85 -1.82 11.12
C GLU A 134 -18.89 -1.73 10.01
N GLN A 135 -19.05 -0.54 9.46
CA GLN A 135 -19.93 -0.27 8.32
C GLN A 135 -19.17 0.39 7.17
N PRO A 136 -19.54 0.08 5.92
CA PRO A 136 -18.96 0.77 4.77
C PRO A 136 -19.21 2.28 4.86
N PHE A 137 -18.19 3.08 4.56
CA PHE A 137 -18.29 4.53 4.64
C PHE A 137 -18.04 5.21 3.30
N ASN A 138 -18.54 6.44 3.17
CA ASN A 138 -18.24 7.28 2.03
C ASN A 138 -16.81 7.84 2.14
N PRO A 139 -15.89 7.55 1.22
CA PRO A 139 -14.52 8.06 1.27
C PRO A 139 -14.44 9.59 1.21
N GLN A 140 -15.47 10.25 0.67
CA GLN A 140 -15.54 11.71 0.66
C GLN A 140 -15.76 12.32 2.05
N ALA A 141 -16.18 11.53 3.04
CA ALA A 141 -16.30 12.00 4.43
C ALA A 141 -14.94 12.15 5.13
N LEU A 142 -13.86 11.62 4.55
CA LEU A 142 -12.50 11.73 5.09
C LEU A 142 -11.90 13.11 4.75
N HIS A 143 -12.33 14.16 5.45
CA HIS A 143 -11.77 15.51 5.30
C HIS A 143 -10.54 15.72 6.18
N ILE A 144 -10.59 15.20 7.40
CA ILE A 144 -9.54 15.33 8.42
C ILE A 144 -8.58 14.14 8.30
N ASP A 145 -7.29 14.43 8.12
CA ASP A 145 -6.26 13.39 8.05
C ASP A 145 -5.80 12.97 9.46
N SER A 146 -5.04 11.91 9.54
CA SER A 146 -4.58 11.31 10.79
C SER A 146 -3.71 12.24 11.65
N ASP A 147 -2.95 13.17 11.04
CA ASP A 147 -2.14 14.17 11.75
C ASP A 147 -3.00 15.24 12.43
N ALA A 148 -4.03 15.74 11.75
CA ALA A 148 -5.00 16.66 12.33
C ALA A 148 -5.86 15.95 13.42
N ALA A 149 -6.24 14.68 13.19
CA ALA A 149 -6.93 13.87 14.20
C ALA A 149 -6.07 13.64 15.44
N TYR A 150 -4.76 13.35 15.26
CA TYR A 150 -3.81 13.28 16.35
C TYR A 150 -3.74 14.58 17.15
N THR A 151 -3.63 15.71 16.46
CA THR A 151 -3.55 17.03 17.11
C THR A 151 -4.78 17.31 17.97
N ALA A 152 -5.98 17.04 17.45
CA ALA A 152 -7.23 17.16 18.21
C ALA A 152 -7.26 16.22 19.42
N ALA A 153 -6.89 14.96 19.23
CA ALA A 153 -6.88 13.96 20.30
C ALA A 153 -5.84 14.26 21.39
N ALA A 154 -4.63 14.71 21.01
CA ALA A 154 -3.56 15.05 21.93
C ALA A 154 -3.93 16.23 22.84
N LYS A 155 -4.67 17.22 22.31
CA LYS A 155 -5.18 18.35 23.09
C LYS A 155 -6.06 17.87 24.24
N GLU A 156 -6.96 16.93 23.97
CA GLU A 156 -7.87 16.38 24.97
C GLU A 156 -7.20 15.37 25.91
N SER A 157 -5.96 14.95 25.59
CA SER A 157 -5.20 13.93 26.29
C SER A 157 -3.97 14.46 27.01
N ALA A 158 -3.79 15.75 27.14
CA ALA A 158 -2.56 16.39 27.60
C ALA A 158 -2.03 15.83 28.93
N ASP A 159 -2.88 15.63 29.91
CA ASP A 159 -2.49 15.09 31.21
C ASP A 159 -2.14 13.61 31.18
N PHE A 160 -2.81 12.84 30.33
CA PHE A 160 -2.48 11.43 30.09
C PHE A 160 -1.12 11.29 29.42
N LEU A 161 -0.85 12.09 28.39
CA LEU A 161 0.40 12.08 27.63
C LEU A 161 1.60 12.50 28.47
N LYS A 162 1.45 13.47 29.38
CA LYS A 162 2.50 13.84 30.34
C LYS A 162 2.92 12.67 31.21
N LYS A 163 1.99 11.80 31.59
CA LYS A 163 2.25 10.62 32.43
C LYS A 163 2.77 9.43 31.63
N ASN A 164 2.51 9.39 30.33
CA ASN A 164 2.77 8.24 29.45
C ASN A 164 3.44 8.69 28.12
N PRO A 165 4.62 9.33 28.15
CA PRO A 165 5.21 9.97 26.97
C PRO A 165 5.73 8.99 25.91
N SER A 166 5.91 7.72 26.24
CA SER A 166 6.53 6.72 25.37
C SER A 166 5.58 5.67 24.81
N LEU A 167 4.28 5.84 25.02
CA LEU A 167 3.30 4.88 24.48
C LEU A 167 3.26 4.96 22.95
N PRO A 168 3.24 3.81 22.26
CA PRO A 168 3.00 3.76 20.83
C PRO A 168 1.65 4.37 20.48
N ILE A 169 1.58 4.93 19.28
CA ILE A 169 0.35 5.54 18.77
C ILE A 169 -0.15 4.72 17.58
N LEU A 170 -1.42 4.34 17.64
CA LEU A 170 -2.12 3.66 16.57
C LEU A 170 -3.34 4.49 16.13
N PHE A 171 -3.76 4.27 14.90
CA PHE A 171 -4.91 4.93 14.29
C PHE A 171 -5.86 3.91 13.71
N LEU A 172 -7.14 4.11 13.95
CA LEU A 172 -8.21 3.35 13.30
C LEU A 172 -9.24 4.35 12.79
N LEU A 173 -9.61 4.23 11.53
CA LEU A 173 -10.69 4.99 10.90
C LEU A 173 -11.82 4.03 10.56
N GLU A 174 -12.97 4.27 11.12
CA GLU A 174 -14.14 3.42 10.94
C GLU A 174 -15.45 4.20 11.11
N GLN A 175 -16.51 3.66 10.55
CA GLN A 175 -17.89 4.06 10.83
C GLN A 175 -18.56 2.92 11.58
N THR A 176 -19.24 3.22 12.67
CA THR A 176 -19.87 2.22 13.53
C THR A 176 -21.27 2.69 13.96
N PRO A 177 -22.15 1.81 14.45
CA PRO A 177 -23.43 2.25 15.03
C PRO A 177 -23.28 3.25 16.17
N ARG A 178 -22.18 3.16 16.93
CA ARG A 178 -21.87 4.11 18.02
C ARG A 178 -21.47 5.49 17.48
N PHE A 179 -20.74 5.51 16.35
CA PHE A 179 -20.34 6.71 15.65
C PHE A 179 -20.84 6.61 14.20
N PRO A 180 -22.10 7.05 13.96
CA PRO A 180 -22.70 6.94 12.62
C PRO A 180 -22.01 7.82 11.57
N ASN A 181 -21.24 8.81 12.02
CA ASN A 181 -20.29 9.53 11.18
C ASN A 181 -18.93 8.83 11.22
N LEU A 182 -18.17 8.97 10.14
CA LEU A 182 -16.80 8.47 10.06
C LEU A 182 -15.94 9.08 11.16
N ALA A 183 -15.25 8.25 11.93
CA ALA A 183 -14.46 8.68 13.07
C ALA A 183 -13.04 8.10 13.07
N TRP A 184 -12.07 8.93 13.39
CA TRP A 184 -10.75 8.50 13.79
C TRP A 184 -10.77 8.08 15.25
N ARG A 185 -10.24 6.90 15.53
CA ARG A 185 -9.86 6.46 16.87
C ARG A 185 -8.33 6.58 16.97
N VAL A 186 -7.86 7.54 17.75
CA VAL A 186 -6.43 7.71 18.10
C VAL A 186 -6.17 6.93 19.37
N ILE A 187 -5.23 6.02 19.37
CA ILE A 187 -5.04 5.01 20.40
C ILE A 187 -3.61 5.10 20.91
N TRP A 188 -3.45 5.19 22.22
CA TRP A 188 -2.15 5.09 22.87
C TRP A 188 -2.03 3.69 23.50
N GLY A 189 -1.19 2.86 22.90
CA GLY A 189 -1.01 1.46 23.26
C GLY A 189 -0.41 0.64 22.12
N GLU A 190 -0.07 -0.60 22.40
CA GLU A 190 0.59 -1.49 21.41
C GLU A 190 -0.38 -2.16 20.43
N THR A 191 -1.62 -2.37 20.83
CA THR A 191 -2.65 -3.03 20.01
C THR A 191 -4.01 -2.35 20.15
N PHE A 192 -4.88 -2.56 19.16
CA PHE A 192 -6.25 -2.04 19.17
C PHE A 192 -7.10 -2.59 20.32
N GLY A 193 -6.87 -3.84 20.71
CA GLY A 193 -7.65 -4.54 21.75
C GLY A 193 -7.14 -4.33 23.18
N SER A 194 -5.85 -4.07 23.38
CA SER A 194 -5.22 -3.87 24.69
C SER A 194 -5.00 -2.42 25.06
N SER A 195 -5.53 -1.49 24.25
CA SER A 195 -5.38 -0.07 24.56
C SER A 195 -6.24 0.33 25.75
N HIS A 196 -5.59 0.89 26.76
CA HIS A 196 -6.27 1.45 27.92
C HIS A 196 -6.74 2.89 27.73
N TYR A 197 -6.37 3.53 26.60
CA TYR A 197 -6.72 4.92 26.35
C TYR A 197 -6.84 5.19 24.85
N SER A 198 -7.96 5.71 24.44
CA SER A 198 -8.17 6.16 23.08
C SER A 198 -9.12 7.36 22.99
N VAL A 199 -8.97 8.16 21.96
CA VAL A 199 -9.80 9.34 21.69
C VAL A 199 -10.42 9.23 20.31
N PHE A 200 -11.71 9.49 20.25
CA PHE A 200 -12.47 9.55 19.00
C PHE A 200 -12.59 10.99 18.52
N VAL A 201 -12.30 11.19 17.22
CA VAL A 201 -12.35 12.47 16.52
C VAL A 201 -13.17 12.30 15.25
N ASP A 202 -14.13 13.16 15.00
CA ASP A 202 -14.94 13.15 13.78
C ASP A 202 -14.04 13.41 12.56
N ALA A 203 -14.03 12.48 11.61
CA ALA A 203 -13.14 12.53 10.45
C ALA A 203 -13.56 13.56 9.39
N SER A 204 -14.76 14.12 9.51
CA SER A 204 -15.24 15.17 8.61
C SER A 204 -14.98 16.57 9.15
N THR A 205 -15.05 16.75 10.48
CA THR A 205 -15.00 18.08 11.12
C THR A 205 -13.79 18.32 12.00
N GLY A 206 -13.09 17.26 12.42
CA GLY A 206 -11.99 17.34 13.38
C GLY A 206 -12.44 17.53 14.84
N ARG A 207 -13.74 17.47 15.11
CA ARG A 207 -14.24 17.64 16.47
C ARG A 207 -13.93 16.42 17.32
N PHE A 208 -13.55 16.70 18.56
CA PHE A 208 -13.52 15.68 19.60
C PHE A 208 -14.91 15.07 19.80
N LEU A 209 -14.97 13.75 19.92
CA LEU A 209 -16.22 13.01 20.17
C LEU A 209 -16.23 12.39 21.57
N GLN A 210 -15.21 11.61 21.90
CA GLN A 210 -15.19 10.86 23.16
C GLN A 210 -13.80 10.36 23.52
N ILE A 211 -13.56 10.16 24.83
CA ILE A 211 -12.44 9.38 25.37
C ILE A 211 -12.97 8.00 25.78
N LEU A 212 -12.23 6.94 25.46
CA LEU A 212 -12.39 5.60 25.97
C LEU A 212 -11.19 5.26 26.86
N ARG A 213 -11.47 4.84 28.09
CA ARG A 213 -10.47 4.44 29.11
C ARG A 213 -10.72 3.00 29.53
#